data_c2996f5ccfa1e21ee03f19fbc55e17b9
#
_entry.id   c2996f5ccfa1e21ee03f19fbc55e17b9
#
_cell.length_a   1.000
_cell.length_b   1.000
_cell.length_c   1.000
_cell.angle_alpha   90.00
_cell.angle_beta   90.00
_cell.angle_gamma   90.00
#
_symmetry.space_group_name_H-M   'P 1'
#
loop_
_entity.id
_entity.type
_entity.pdbx_description
1 polymer ?
#
loop_
_entity_poly.entity_id
_entity_poly.type
_entity_poly.pdbx_seq_one_letter_code
_entity_poly.pdbx_strand_id
1 'polypeptide(L)'
;MDLLKGCPTRVFPVGRLDYNTEGLLLMTNDGELAQKLMHPSHEVNKTYVVKVPGIVPQEKLDLLRVGVKLEDGMTAPAFVNLIAYDHEKNYTLFNISIHEGRNRQVRRMCDFIGFPVRELKRTKMANLTINGLGKGRYRELTEQELAELKKVARI
;
A
#
# COMPACT_ATOMS: atom_id res chain seq x y z
N MET A 1 19.20 -0.53 -4.23
CA MET A 1 19.40 -1.94 -4.68
C MET A 1 20.31 -2.75 -3.78
N ASP A 2 20.86 -2.12 -2.74
CA ASP A 2 21.73 -2.83 -1.78
C ASP A 2 21.02 -3.95 -1.02
N LEU A 3 19.70 -3.86 -0.87
CA LEU A 3 18.89 -4.88 -0.21
C LEU A 3 18.86 -6.21 -0.97
N LEU A 4 19.29 -6.23 -2.22
CA LEU A 4 19.24 -7.39 -3.11
C LEU A 4 20.58 -8.12 -3.22
N LYS A 5 21.49 -7.88 -2.29
CA LYS A 5 22.77 -8.60 -2.26
C LYS A 5 22.51 -10.10 -2.21
N GLY A 6 23.18 -10.85 -3.08
CA GLY A 6 23.00 -12.29 -3.19
C GLY A 6 21.87 -12.72 -4.12
N CYS A 7 21.09 -11.79 -4.65
CA CYS A 7 20.08 -12.11 -5.65
C CYS A 7 20.76 -12.51 -6.96
N PRO A 8 20.50 -13.72 -7.50
CA PRO A 8 21.19 -14.21 -8.68
C PRO A 8 20.75 -13.54 -9.97
N THR A 9 19.61 -12.85 -9.97
CA THR A 9 19.01 -12.26 -11.16
C THR A 9 18.91 -10.74 -11.00
N ARG A 10 19.21 -10.01 -12.07
CA ARG A 10 19.01 -8.57 -12.06
C ARG A 10 17.53 -8.23 -12.16
N VAL A 11 17.03 -7.48 -11.19
CA VAL A 11 15.61 -7.11 -11.09
C VAL A 11 15.46 -5.61 -10.93
N PHE A 12 14.24 -5.13 -11.20
CA PHE A 12 13.86 -3.72 -11.01
C PHE A 12 12.51 -3.65 -10.28
N PRO A 13 12.22 -2.52 -9.60
CA PRO A 13 11.00 -2.41 -8.82
C PRO A 13 9.75 -2.24 -9.70
N VAL A 14 8.64 -2.82 -9.23
CA VAL A 14 7.32 -2.57 -9.78
C VAL A 14 6.72 -1.37 -9.03
N GLY A 15 6.82 -0.20 -9.65
CA GLY A 15 6.45 1.06 -9.00
C GLY A 15 7.47 1.46 -7.95
N ARG A 16 7.01 2.21 -6.96
CA ARG A 16 7.88 2.73 -5.91
C ARG A 16 7.09 3.00 -4.64
N LEU A 17 7.79 3.02 -3.53
CA LEU A 17 7.27 3.54 -2.27
C LEU A 17 7.71 5.00 -2.14
N ASP A 18 6.82 5.83 -1.58
CA ASP A 18 7.16 7.23 -1.31
C ASP A 18 8.30 7.31 -0.29
N TYR A 19 8.98 8.45 -0.26
CA TYR A 19 10.17 8.70 0.55
C TYR A 19 10.04 8.23 2.00
N ASN A 20 8.91 8.49 2.64
CA ASN A 20 8.68 8.16 4.05
C ASN A 20 7.64 7.07 4.25
N THR A 21 7.47 6.20 3.25
CA THR A 21 6.60 5.03 3.32
C THR A 21 7.45 3.77 3.37
N GLU A 22 7.16 2.91 4.35
CA GLU A 22 7.82 1.61 4.48
C GLU A 22 6.97 0.50 3.87
N GLY A 23 7.54 -0.70 3.79
CA GLY A 23 6.78 -1.92 3.53
C GLY A 23 7.13 -2.62 2.25
N LEU A 24 6.14 -3.34 1.74
CA LEU A 24 6.28 -4.27 0.62
C LEU A 24 6.60 -3.56 -0.68
N LEU A 25 7.66 -4.02 -1.34
CA LEU A 25 8.03 -3.59 -2.69
C LEU A 25 8.26 -4.84 -3.53
N LEU A 26 7.52 -4.94 -4.64
CA LEU A 26 7.67 -6.03 -5.58
C LEU A 26 8.79 -5.72 -6.57
N MET A 27 9.67 -6.70 -6.79
CA MET A 27 10.77 -6.60 -7.75
C MET A 27 10.58 -7.69 -8.81
N THR A 28 10.93 -7.41 -10.06
CA THR A 28 10.84 -8.39 -11.13
C THR A 28 11.85 -8.12 -12.24
N ASN A 29 12.14 -9.13 -13.03
CA ASN A 29 12.86 -8.98 -14.29
C ASN A 29 11.93 -9.09 -15.51
N ASP A 30 10.64 -9.25 -15.28
CA ASP A 30 9.61 -9.34 -16.32
C ASP A 30 8.97 -7.99 -16.56
N GLY A 31 9.41 -7.31 -17.63
CA GLY A 31 8.93 -5.97 -17.97
C GLY A 31 7.46 -5.91 -18.33
N GLU A 32 6.93 -6.95 -18.95
CA GLU A 32 5.50 -7.02 -19.29
C GLU A 32 4.65 -7.12 -18.04
N LEU A 33 5.03 -7.98 -17.11
CA LEU A 33 4.33 -8.10 -15.83
C LEU A 33 4.36 -6.78 -15.05
N ALA A 34 5.53 -6.15 -14.96
CA ALA A 34 5.67 -4.86 -14.26
C ALA A 34 4.78 -3.80 -14.89
N GLN A 35 4.80 -3.68 -16.22
CA GLN A 35 4.01 -2.68 -16.93
C GLN A 35 2.52 -2.88 -16.70
N LYS A 36 2.05 -4.11 -16.74
CA LYS A 36 0.63 -4.42 -16.53
C LYS A 36 0.19 -4.18 -15.10
N LEU A 37 1.02 -4.52 -14.11
CA LEU A 37 0.71 -4.26 -12.71
C LEU A 37 0.67 -2.76 -12.38
N MET A 38 1.48 -1.95 -13.06
CA MET A 38 1.51 -0.50 -12.86
C MET A 38 0.45 0.25 -13.68
N HIS A 39 -0.18 -0.41 -14.64
CA HIS A 39 -1.14 0.26 -15.53
C HIS A 39 -2.41 0.63 -14.76
N PRO A 40 -2.89 1.89 -14.85
CA PRO A 40 -4.06 2.35 -14.10
C PRO A 40 -5.33 1.54 -14.33
N SER A 41 -5.51 0.96 -15.51
CA SER A 41 -6.70 0.16 -15.84
C SER A 41 -6.77 -1.17 -15.09
N HIS A 42 -5.69 -1.63 -14.48
CA HIS A 42 -5.65 -2.93 -13.79
C HIS A 42 -6.02 -2.86 -12.31
N GLU A 43 -6.13 -1.66 -11.75
CA GLU A 43 -6.65 -1.41 -10.40
C GLU A 43 -6.15 -2.37 -9.32
N VAL A 44 -4.84 -2.57 -9.26
CA VAL A 44 -4.23 -3.47 -8.28
C VAL A 44 -4.45 -2.96 -6.86
N ASN A 45 -5.04 -3.79 -6.01
CA ASN A 45 -5.27 -3.44 -4.61
C ASN A 45 -3.97 -3.38 -3.81
N LYS A 46 -3.87 -2.36 -2.96
CA LYS A 46 -2.75 -2.16 -2.04
C LYS A 46 -3.31 -1.87 -0.67
N THR A 47 -2.75 -2.52 0.35
CA THR A 47 -3.18 -2.32 1.73
C THR A 47 -2.05 -1.71 2.54
N TYR A 48 -2.41 -0.71 3.33
CA TYR A 48 -1.47 0.03 4.18
C TYR A 48 -1.93 -0.03 5.62
N VAL A 49 -0.96 -0.13 6.54
CA VAL A 49 -1.17 0.19 7.95
C VAL A 49 -0.82 1.64 8.15
N VAL A 50 -1.73 2.39 8.72
CA VAL A 50 -1.63 3.84 8.89
C VAL A 50 -1.67 4.17 10.37
N LYS A 51 -0.70 4.97 10.83
CA LYS A 51 -0.69 5.52 12.18
C LYS A 51 -0.81 7.02 12.08
N VAL A 52 -1.81 7.57 12.77
CA VAL A 52 -2.03 9.02 12.84
C VAL A 52 -2.07 9.46 14.30
N PRO A 53 -1.54 10.65 14.64
CA PRO A 53 -1.72 11.20 15.98
C PRO A 53 -3.17 11.59 16.18
N GLY A 54 -3.65 11.44 17.43
CA GLY A 54 -5.04 11.75 17.77
C GLY A 54 -5.96 10.56 17.62
N ILE A 55 -7.18 10.73 18.12
CA ILE A 55 -8.23 9.70 18.08
C ILE A 55 -9.21 10.06 16.97
N VAL A 56 -9.16 9.29 15.88
CA VAL A 56 -9.98 9.55 14.69
C VAL A 56 -11.41 9.07 14.95
N PRO A 57 -12.41 9.98 14.90
CA PRO A 57 -13.80 9.56 15.04
C PRO A 57 -14.23 8.62 13.93
N GLN A 58 -15.18 7.73 14.20
CA GLN A 58 -15.71 6.80 13.20
C GLN A 58 -16.24 7.51 11.96
N GLU A 59 -16.89 8.65 12.12
CA GLU A 59 -17.40 9.44 10.99
C GLU A 59 -16.31 9.90 10.03
N LYS A 60 -15.10 10.15 10.55
CA LYS A 60 -13.95 10.51 9.70
C LYS A 60 -13.41 9.29 8.95
N LEU A 61 -13.37 8.14 9.62
CA LEU A 61 -13.01 6.88 8.95
C LEU A 61 -14.04 6.55 7.86
N ASP A 62 -15.32 6.83 8.09
CA ASP A 62 -16.36 6.61 7.10
C ASP A 62 -16.18 7.49 5.87
N LEU A 63 -15.67 8.71 6.03
CA LEU A 63 -15.33 9.57 4.90
C LEU A 63 -14.27 8.91 4.02
N LEU A 64 -13.27 8.31 4.61
CA LEU A 64 -12.24 7.58 3.85
C LEU A 64 -12.85 6.40 3.08
N ARG A 65 -13.82 5.70 3.67
CA ARG A 65 -14.48 4.57 3.03
C ARG A 65 -15.28 4.97 1.80
N VAL A 66 -15.98 6.08 1.89
CA VAL A 66 -16.83 6.59 0.80
C VAL A 66 -15.98 7.24 -0.30
N GLY A 67 -14.93 7.91 0.09
CA GLY A 67 -14.07 8.69 -0.78
C GLY A 67 -14.06 10.16 -0.38
N VAL A 68 -12.95 10.82 -0.64
CA VAL A 68 -12.76 12.23 -0.31
C VAL A 68 -12.34 13.02 -1.54
N LYS A 69 -12.69 14.30 -1.57
CA LYS A 69 -12.37 15.18 -2.70
C LYS A 69 -10.98 15.78 -2.51
N LEU A 70 -10.03 15.30 -3.29
CA LEU A 70 -8.68 15.85 -3.38
C LEU A 70 -8.60 16.85 -4.54
N GLU A 71 -7.48 17.54 -4.70
CA GLU A 71 -7.28 18.49 -5.79
C GLU A 71 -7.47 17.84 -7.16
N ASP A 72 -7.06 16.60 -7.30
CA ASP A 72 -7.15 15.83 -8.54
C ASP A 72 -8.44 14.98 -8.64
N GLY A 73 -9.43 15.28 -7.82
CA GLY A 73 -10.77 14.68 -7.89
C GLY A 73 -11.09 13.76 -6.71
N MET A 74 -12.31 13.23 -6.72
CA MET A 74 -12.78 12.30 -5.71
C MET A 74 -11.98 11.01 -5.74
N THR A 75 -11.60 10.52 -4.56
CA THR A 75 -11.01 9.20 -4.46
C THR A 75 -12.09 8.13 -4.57
N ALA A 76 -11.70 6.95 -5.07
CA ALA A 76 -12.60 5.81 -5.10
C ALA A 76 -12.90 5.32 -3.68
N PRO A 77 -14.02 4.60 -3.48
CA PRO A 77 -14.27 3.96 -2.20
C PRO A 77 -13.10 3.06 -1.77
N ALA A 78 -12.80 3.07 -0.47
CA ALA A 78 -11.70 2.30 0.10
C ALA A 78 -12.22 1.40 1.21
N PHE A 79 -11.50 0.31 1.48
CA PHE A 79 -11.74 -0.50 2.68
C PHE A 79 -10.90 0.08 3.81
N VAL A 80 -11.56 0.34 4.95
CA VAL A 80 -10.88 0.88 6.13
C VAL A 80 -11.30 0.06 7.34
N ASN A 81 -10.31 -0.47 8.05
CA ASN A 81 -10.54 -1.23 9.28
C ASN A 81 -9.74 -0.62 10.42
N LEU A 82 -10.43 -0.24 11.48
CA LEU A 82 -9.78 0.24 12.70
C LEU A 82 -9.03 -0.93 13.34
N ILE A 83 -7.75 -0.72 13.65
CA ILE A 83 -6.94 -1.70 14.38
C ILE A 83 -6.98 -1.39 15.87
N ALA A 84 -6.67 -0.15 16.24
CA ALA A 84 -6.62 0.23 17.65
C ALA A 84 -6.69 1.75 17.84
N TYR A 85 -7.31 2.15 18.95
CA TYR A 85 -7.15 3.47 19.53
C TYR A 85 -6.21 3.34 20.72
N ASP A 86 -5.15 4.14 20.76
CA ASP A 86 -4.30 4.23 21.95
C ASP A 86 -4.56 5.59 22.60
N HIS A 87 -5.40 5.59 23.63
CA HIS A 87 -5.79 6.81 24.34
C HIS A 87 -4.65 7.36 25.20
N GLU A 88 -3.77 6.50 25.68
CA GLU A 88 -2.64 6.89 26.49
C GLU A 88 -1.61 7.66 25.67
N LYS A 89 -1.21 7.09 24.53
CA LYS A 89 -0.23 7.71 23.61
C LYS A 89 -0.89 8.62 22.59
N ASN A 90 -2.20 8.68 22.57
CA ASN A 90 -3.00 9.53 21.70
C ASN A 90 -2.71 9.32 20.21
N TYR A 91 -2.97 8.10 19.72
CA TYR A 91 -2.91 7.82 18.28
C TYR A 91 -3.99 6.81 17.86
N THR A 92 -4.22 6.77 16.55
CA THR A 92 -5.10 5.79 15.92
C THR A 92 -4.30 4.96 14.93
N LEU A 93 -4.54 3.66 14.93
CA LEU A 93 -3.94 2.71 13.99
C LEU A 93 -5.06 2.06 13.18
N PHE A 94 -4.97 2.11 11.87
CA PHE A 94 -5.98 1.49 11.00
C PHE A 94 -5.36 0.97 9.70
N ASN A 95 -6.08 0.05 9.06
CA ASN A 95 -5.76 -0.43 7.71
C ASN A 95 -6.58 0.33 6.69
N ILE A 96 -5.99 0.64 5.56
CA ILE A 96 -6.70 1.16 4.39
C ILE A 96 -6.26 0.40 3.15
N SER A 97 -7.24 -0.05 2.35
CA SER A 97 -6.98 -0.71 1.07
C SER A 97 -7.54 0.15 -0.05
N ILE A 98 -6.68 0.48 -1.02
CA ILE A 98 -7.03 1.28 -2.19
C ILE A 98 -6.60 0.56 -3.46
N HIS A 99 -7.28 0.83 -4.56
CA HIS A 99 -6.90 0.30 -5.88
C HIS A 99 -6.39 1.37 -6.83
N GLU A 100 -6.44 2.63 -6.42
CA GLU A 100 -5.87 3.74 -7.17
C GLU A 100 -4.38 3.88 -6.84
N GLY A 101 -3.62 4.52 -7.72
CA GLY A 101 -2.19 4.74 -7.52
C GLY A 101 -1.81 6.21 -7.59
N ARG A 102 -2.65 7.11 -7.06
CA ARG A 102 -2.34 8.54 -7.06
C ARG A 102 -1.15 8.85 -6.17
N ASN A 103 -0.37 9.85 -6.56
CA ASN A 103 0.78 10.29 -5.79
C ASN A 103 0.37 10.65 -4.35
N ARG A 104 1.03 10.04 -3.37
CA ARG A 104 0.82 10.27 -1.93
C ARG A 104 -0.65 10.20 -1.50
N GLN A 105 -1.40 9.32 -2.11
CA GLN A 105 -2.86 9.29 -1.96
C GLN A 105 -3.31 9.10 -0.52
N VAL A 106 -2.81 8.09 0.19
CA VAL A 106 -3.22 7.83 1.57
C VAL A 106 -2.89 9.02 2.48
N ARG A 107 -1.72 9.62 2.28
CA ARG A 107 -1.31 10.80 3.06
C ARG A 107 -2.23 11.99 2.83
N ARG A 108 -2.59 12.24 1.57
CA ARG A 108 -3.50 13.35 1.23
C ARG A 108 -4.92 13.10 1.73
N MET A 109 -5.38 11.84 1.69
CA MET A 109 -6.69 11.48 2.24
C MET A 109 -6.74 11.73 3.75
N CYS A 110 -5.70 11.35 4.46
CA CYS A 110 -5.60 11.58 5.91
C CYS A 110 -5.51 13.07 6.24
N ASP A 111 -4.77 13.84 5.45
CA ASP A 111 -4.71 15.31 5.60
C ASP A 111 -6.11 15.91 5.44
N PHE A 112 -6.87 15.42 4.47
CA PHE A 112 -8.23 15.91 4.20
C PHE A 112 -9.15 15.77 5.42
N ILE A 113 -9.06 14.65 6.15
CA ILE A 113 -9.88 14.43 7.34
C ILE A 113 -9.29 15.09 8.59
N GLY A 114 -8.15 15.77 8.47
CA GLY A 114 -7.54 16.49 9.57
C GLY A 114 -6.62 15.66 10.47
N PHE A 115 -6.21 14.48 10.03
CA PHE A 115 -5.35 13.57 10.79
C PHE A 115 -4.14 13.15 9.95
N PRO A 116 -3.08 14.00 9.88
CA PRO A 116 -1.91 13.71 9.08
C PRO A 116 -1.23 12.40 9.47
N VAL A 117 -0.74 11.68 8.49
CA VAL A 117 -0.06 10.39 8.70
C VAL A 117 1.26 10.59 9.44
N ARG A 118 1.47 9.82 10.50
CA ARG A 118 2.76 9.73 11.20
C ARG A 118 3.62 8.61 10.63
N GLU A 119 3.05 7.43 10.47
CA GLU A 119 3.72 6.27 9.91
C GLU A 119 2.82 5.59 8.89
N LEU A 120 3.42 5.16 7.79
CA LEU A 120 2.71 4.51 6.70
C LEU A 120 3.52 3.31 6.22
N LYS A 121 2.89 2.14 6.19
CA LYS A 121 3.54 0.89 5.79
C LYS A 121 2.65 0.11 4.84
N ARG A 122 3.14 -0.17 3.64
CA ARG A 122 2.42 -1.03 2.72
C ARG A 122 2.63 -2.49 3.12
N THR A 123 1.56 -3.18 3.47
CA THR A 123 1.60 -4.54 3.99
C THR A 123 1.12 -5.58 2.99
N LYS A 124 0.40 -5.14 1.97
CA LYS A 124 -0.16 -6.04 0.95
C LYS A 124 -0.22 -5.34 -0.40
N MET A 125 0.07 -6.08 -1.45
CA MET A 125 -0.10 -5.66 -2.83
C MET A 125 -0.62 -6.85 -3.63
N ALA A 126 -1.81 -6.73 -4.22
CA ALA A 126 -2.52 -7.84 -4.85
C ALA A 126 -2.67 -9.00 -3.84
N ASN A 127 -2.17 -10.18 -4.18
CA ASN A 127 -2.19 -11.36 -3.31
C ASN A 127 -0.96 -11.50 -2.40
N LEU A 128 -0.01 -10.55 -2.48
CA LEU A 128 1.28 -10.63 -1.79
C LEU A 128 1.24 -9.87 -0.46
N THR A 129 1.81 -10.47 0.58
CA THR A 129 1.91 -9.86 1.91
C THR A 129 3.35 -9.85 2.40
N ILE A 130 3.62 -9.02 3.42
CA ILE A 130 4.94 -8.98 4.08
C ILE A 130 5.05 -9.97 5.24
N ASN A 131 4.05 -10.79 5.46
CA ASN A 131 4.04 -11.75 6.58
C ASN A 131 5.27 -12.66 6.52
N GLY A 132 5.99 -12.74 7.64
CA GLY A 132 7.19 -13.55 7.74
C GLY A 132 8.44 -12.95 7.10
N LEU A 133 8.34 -11.77 6.51
CA LEU A 133 9.47 -11.10 5.86
C LEU A 133 9.96 -9.94 6.73
N GLY A 134 11.19 -10.02 7.21
CA GLY A 134 11.78 -8.97 8.02
C GLY A 134 12.18 -7.74 7.22
N LYS A 135 12.32 -6.61 7.91
CA LYS A 135 12.76 -5.36 7.30
C LYS A 135 14.12 -5.54 6.64
N GLY A 136 14.26 -5.02 5.42
CA GLY A 136 15.50 -5.12 4.66
C GLY A 136 15.74 -6.48 4.03
N ARG A 137 14.77 -7.38 4.12
CA ARG A 137 14.88 -8.74 3.59
C ARG A 137 14.07 -8.88 2.29
N TYR A 138 14.43 -9.87 1.50
CA TYR A 138 13.67 -10.25 0.33
C TYR A 138 13.46 -11.76 0.28
N ARG A 139 12.46 -12.20 -0.46
CA ARG A 139 12.25 -13.60 -0.81
C ARG A 139 11.71 -13.71 -2.23
N GLU A 140 11.87 -14.86 -2.82
CA GLU A 140 11.24 -15.15 -4.10
C GLU A 140 9.76 -15.49 -3.90
N LEU A 141 8.94 -15.20 -4.89
CA LEU A 141 7.55 -15.63 -4.89
C LEU A 141 7.46 -17.13 -5.13
N THR A 142 6.45 -17.77 -4.53
CA THR A 142 6.14 -19.15 -4.87
C THR A 142 5.49 -19.18 -6.26
N GLU A 143 5.46 -20.37 -6.89
CA GLU A 143 4.80 -20.54 -8.17
C GLU A 143 3.31 -20.18 -8.12
N GLN A 144 2.65 -20.51 -7.02
CA GLN A 144 1.25 -20.18 -6.82
C GLN A 144 1.06 -18.65 -6.70
N GLU A 145 1.90 -17.97 -5.93
CA GLU A 145 1.85 -16.51 -5.81
C GLU A 145 2.04 -15.84 -7.16
N LEU A 146 2.99 -16.31 -7.94
CA LEU A 146 3.25 -15.77 -9.29
C LEU A 146 2.06 -16.01 -10.22
N ALA A 147 1.47 -17.20 -10.19
CA ALA A 147 0.30 -17.52 -11.01
C ALA A 147 -0.88 -16.60 -10.69
N GLU A 148 -1.17 -16.39 -9.40
CA GLU A 148 -2.24 -15.48 -8.96
C GLU A 148 -1.95 -14.03 -9.36
N LEU A 149 -0.69 -13.60 -9.23
CA LEU A 149 -0.27 -12.26 -9.61
C LEU A 149 -0.46 -12.04 -11.12
N LYS A 150 -0.13 -13.02 -11.93
CA LYS A 150 -0.35 -12.95 -13.38
C LYS A 150 -1.83 -12.84 -13.74
N LYS A 151 -2.71 -13.49 -12.99
CA LYS A 151 -4.17 -13.33 -13.16
C LYS A 151 -4.60 -11.89 -12.89
N VAL A 152 -4.08 -11.27 -11.84
CA VAL A 152 -4.35 -9.87 -11.53
C VAL A 152 -3.86 -8.97 -12.66
N ALA A 153 -2.71 -9.25 -13.22
CA ALA A 153 -2.12 -8.51 -14.35
C ALA A 153 -2.77 -8.86 -15.69
N ARG A 154 -3.68 -9.81 -15.72
CA ARG A 154 -4.38 -10.27 -16.95
C ARG A 154 -3.41 -10.82 -18.01
N ILE A 155 -2.46 -11.59 -17.55
CA ILE A 155 -1.51 -12.29 -18.43
C ILE A 155 -1.91 -13.76 -18.60
#